data_64f99c0d32c01f69e49ef10cc2dd9299
#
_entry.id   64f99c0d32c01f69e49ef10cc2dd9299
#
_cell.length_a   1.000
_cell.length_b   1.000
_cell.length_c   1.000
_cell.angle_alpha   90.00
_cell.angle_beta   90.00
_cell.angle_gamma   90.00
#
_symmetry.space_group_name_H-M   'P 1'
#
loop_
_entity.id
_entity.type
_entity.pdbx_description
1 polymer ?
#
loop_
_entity_poly.entity_id
_entity_poly.type
_entity_poly.pdbx_seq_one_letter_code
_entity_poly.pdbx_strand_id
1 'polypeptide(L)'
;MALTGIGYSRAKRRQQIFVATSSVGPGATNMVTAAAVAMSNRLPILFLPGDTYANRMPDPVLQQVEHFNNPGITANDAFKPV
;
A
#
# COMPACT_ATOMS: atom_id res chain seq x y z
N MET A 1 -11.68 -1.11 -0.16
CA MET A 1 -11.32 0.33 -0.09
C MET A 1 -10.42 0.76 -1.24
N ALA A 2 -9.25 0.18 -1.45
CA ALA A 2 -8.31 0.64 -2.50
C ALA A 2 -8.90 0.59 -3.93
N LEU A 3 -9.54 -0.52 -4.32
CA LEU A 3 -10.23 -0.62 -5.61
C LEU A 3 -11.41 0.36 -5.73
N THR A 4 -12.09 0.66 -4.63
CA THR A 4 -13.12 1.71 -4.60
C THR A 4 -12.52 3.07 -4.94
N GLY A 5 -11.32 3.38 -4.40
CA GLY A 5 -10.58 4.60 -4.73
C GLY A 5 -10.22 4.70 -6.21
N ILE A 6 -9.86 3.58 -6.83
CA ILE A 6 -9.62 3.52 -8.29
C ILE A 6 -10.90 3.89 -9.05
N GLY A 7 -12.02 3.28 -8.69
CA GLY A 7 -13.33 3.59 -9.30
C GLY A 7 -13.73 5.05 -9.11
N TYR A 8 -13.48 5.61 -7.93
CA TYR A 8 -13.74 7.02 -7.63
C TYR A 8 -12.93 7.94 -8.55
N SER A 9 -11.61 7.75 -8.64
CA SER A 9 -10.73 8.56 -9.50
C SER A 9 -11.18 8.49 -10.96
N ARG A 10 -11.58 7.30 -11.42
CA ARG A 10 -12.12 7.11 -12.78
C ARG A 10 -13.42 7.87 -12.99
N ALA A 11 -14.38 7.76 -12.06
CA ALA A 11 -15.67 8.45 -12.12
C ALA A 11 -15.50 9.97 -12.10
N LYS A 12 -14.50 10.47 -11.38
CA LYS A 12 -14.14 11.89 -11.35
C LYS A 12 -13.25 12.34 -12.51
N ARG A 13 -13.07 11.51 -13.51
CA ARG A 13 -12.25 11.81 -14.71
C ARG A 13 -10.86 12.34 -14.36
N ARG A 14 -10.21 11.75 -13.33
CA ARG A 14 -8.89 12.11 -12.79
C ARG A 14 -8.78 13.51 -12.20
N GLN A 15 -9.88 14.22 -11.98
CA GLN A 15 -9.89 15.58 -11.42
C GLN A 15 -9.86 15.58 -9.88
N GLN A 16 -10.14 14.45 -9.27
CA GLN A 16 -10.09 14.27 -7.83
C GLN A 16 -9.43 12.93 -7.51
N ILE A 17 -8.64 12.92 -6.45
CA ILE A 17 -8.00 11.70 -5.96
C ILE A 17 -8.73 11.15 -4.74
N PHE A 18 -8.55 9.88 -4.51
CA PHE A 18 -8.92 9.20 -3.29
C PHE A 18 -7.65 8.89 -2.48
N VAL A 19 -7.73 9.02 -1.17
CA VAL A 19 -6.64 8.63 -0.27
C VAL A 19 -7.03 7.32 0.40
N ALA A 20 -6.19 6.31 0.29
CA ALA A 20 -6.40 5.00 0.92
C ALA A 20 -5.27 4.68 1.88
N THR A 21 -5.62 4.30 3.10
CA THR A 21 -4.67 3.85 4.11
C THR A 21 -5.00 2.42 4.54
N SER A 22 -4.04 1.75 5.12
CA SER A 22 -4.21 0.38 5.62
C SER A 22 -3.37 0.13 6.86
N SER A 23 -3.62 -0.98 7.53
CA SER A 23 -2.70 -1.50 8.53
C SER A 23 -1.44 -2.07 7.86
N VAL A 24 -0.43 -2.34 8.68
CA VAL A 24 0.83 -2.97 8.28
C VAL A 24 0.63 -4.38 7.70
N GLY A 25 1.57 -4.86 6.93
CA GLY A 25 1.63 -6.24 6.45
C GLY A 25 0.55 -6.59 5.43
N PRO A 26 -0.32 -7.57 5.70
CA PRO A 26 -1.35 -7.99 4.75
C PRO A 26 -2.31 -6.88 4.35
N GLY A 27 -2.59 -5.93 5.25
CA GLY A 27 -3.39 -4.74 4.94
C GLY A 27 -2.74 -3.89 3.86
N ALA A 28 -1.44 -3.65 3.97
CA ALA A 28 -0.67 -2.91 2.97
C ALA A 28 -0.57 -3.69 1.65
N THR A 29 -0.17 -4.96 1.69
CA THR A 29 -0.02 -5.77 0.47
C THR A 29 -1.33 -5.96 -0.29
N ASN A 30 -2.47 -5.92 0.39
CA ASN A 30 -3.77 -5.98 -0.27
C ASN A 30 -4.03 -4.78 -1.21
N MET A 31 -3.32 -3.67 -1.05
CA MET A 31 -3.44 -2.51 -1.94
C MET A 31 -2.55 -2.60 -3.19
N VAL A 32 -1.61 -3.52 -3.25
CA VAL A 32 -0.65 -3.63 -4.37
C VAL A 32 -1.35 -3.85 -5.71
N THR A 33 -2.36 -4.72 -5.74
CA THR A 33 -3.17 -4.94 -6.95
C THR A 33 -3.85 -3.64 -7.41
N ALA A 34 -4.39 -2.87 -6.47
CA ALA A 34 -5.01 -1.59 -6.79
C ALA A 34 -3.98 -0.58 -7.32
N ALA A 35 -2.77 -0.57 -6.77
CA ALA A 35 -1.67 0.27 -7.27
C ALA A 35 -1.32 -0.09 -8.72
N ALA A 36 -1.19 -1.39 -9.02
CA ALA A 36 -0.94 -1.86 -10.39
C ALA A 36 -2.06 -1.44 -11.36
N VAL A 37 -3.33 -1.55 -10.94
CA VAL A 37 -4.47 -1.09 -11.74
C VAL A 37 -4.43 0.42 -11.95
N ALA A 38 -4.12 1.20 -10.92
CA ALA A 38 -3.98 2.65 -11.02
C ALA A 38 -2.88 3.03 -12.00
N MET A 39 -1.71 2.40 -11.89
CA MET A 39 -0.57 2.65 -12.76
C MET A 39 -0.91 2.33 -14.22
N SER A 40 -1.45 1.14 -14.50
CA SER A 40 -1.77 0.70 -15.86
C SER A 40 -2.85 1.56 -16.53
N ASN A 41 -3.79 2.09 -15.75
CA ASN A 41 -4.86 2.95 -16.25
C ASN A 41 -4.57 4.45 -16.08
N ARG A 42 -3.41 4.82 -15.55
CA ARG A 42 -3.00 6.21 -15.29
C ARG A 42 -4.04 6.97 -14.47
N LEU A 43 -4.51 6.33 -13.39
CA LEU A 43 -5.49 6.90 -12.47
C LEU A 43 -4.79 7.43 -11.22
N PRO A 44 -4.97 8.71 -10.84
CA PRO A 44 -4.35 9.27 -9.65
C PRO A 44 -5.01 8.74 -8.38
N ILE A 45 -4.19 8.25 -7.45
CA ILE A 45 -4.61 7.84 -6.12
C ILE A 45 -3.42 8.00 -5.17
N LEU A 46 -3.67 8.29 -3.91
CA LEU A 46 -2.64 8.32 -2.87
C LEU A 46 -2.84 7.13 -1.93
N PHE A 47 -1.84 6.26 -1.87
CA PHE A 47 -1.79 5.18 -0.89
C PHE A 47 -0.89 5.57 0.27
N LEU A 48 -1.36 5.33 1.49
CA LEU A 48 -0.63 5.51 2.74
C LEU A 48 -0.62 4.17 3.49
N PRO A 49 0.19 3.21 3.05
CA PRO A 49 0.28 1.92 3.72
C PRO A 49 0.88 2.09 5.11
N GLY A 50 0.34 1.37 6.09
CA GLY A 50 0.93 1.28 7.41
C GLY A 50 2.27 0.56 7.36
N ASP A 51 3.12 0.86 8.33
CA ASP A 51 4.40 0.20 8.53
C ASP A 51 4.63 -0.04 10.02
N THR A 52 5.78 -0.62 10.36
CA THR A 52 6.17 -0.90 11.74
C THR A 52 6.85 0.31 12.37
N TYR A 53 7.73 0.09 13.33
CA TYR A 53 8.36 1.17 14.09
C TYR A 53 9.47 1.88 13.28
N ALA A 54 9.48 3.20 13.33
CA ALA A 54 10.52 4.00 12.71
C ALA A 54 11.86 3.96 13.46
N ASN A 55 11.84 3.59 14.75
CA ASN A 55 12.98 3.74 15.66
C ASN A 55 13.49 2.42 16.24
N ARG A 56 12.89 1.31 15.92
CA ARG A 56 13.33 -0.01 16.39
C ARG A 56 12.86 -1.12 15.47
N MET A 57 13.54 -2.24 15.56
CA MET A 57 13.16 -3.46 14.85
C MET A 57 11.85 -4.05 15.41
N PRO A 58 10.97 -4.55 14.55
CA PRO A 58 9.82 -5.32 15.00
C PRO A 58 10.28 -6.66 15.58
N ASP A 59 9.74 -7.06 16.75
CA ASP A 59 10.08 -8.32 17.40
C ASP A 59 9.03 -8.71 18.46
N PRO A 60 8.13 -9.58 18.18
CA PRO A 60 7.29 -9.61 16.97
C PRO A 60 6.25 -8.49 17.00
N VAL A 61 5.62 -8.20 15.88
CA VAL A 61 4.47 -7.29 15.79
C VAL A 61 3.27 -7.99 15.16
N LEU A 62 2.07 -7.48 15.44
CA LEU A 62 0.86 -7.98 14.81
C LEU A 62 0.97 -7.84 13.27
N GLN A 63 0.58 -8.88 12.56
CA GLN A 63 0.58 -8.88 11.09
C GLN A 63 1.97 -8.72 10.45
N GLN A 64 3.01 -9.10 11.16
CA GLN A 64 4.38 -9.01 10.67
C GLN A 64 4.59 -9.88 9.42
N VAL A 65 5.11 -9.26 8.36
CA VAL A 65 5.49 -9.91 7.08
C VAL A 65 6.94 -9.62 6.74
N GLU A 66 7.68 -9.03 7.67
CA GLU A 66 9.09 -8.68 7.51
C GLU A 66 9.98 -9.92 7.49
N HIS A 67 11.06 -9.84 6.76
CA HIS A 67 12.00 -10.94 6.64
C HIS A 67 12.90 -11.01 7.89
N PHE A 68 12.87 -12.13 8.60
CA PHE A 68 13.61 -12.29 9.87
C PHE A 68 15.12 -12.07 9.74
N ASN A 69 15.71 -12.44 8.61
CA ASN A 69 17.16 -12.33 8.39
C ASN A 69 17.55 -11.03 7.68
N ASN A 70 16.60 -10.24 7.21
CA ASN A 70 16.87 -8.96 6.55
C ASN A 70 15.80 -7.94 6.91
N PRO A 71 16.01 -7.20 8.00
CA PRO A 71 15.03 -6.24 8.49
C PRO A 71 14.84 -5.01 7.60
N GLY A 72 15.69 -4.84 6.60
CA GLY A 72 15.52 -3.79 5.60
C GLY A 72 14.49 -4.12 4.54
N ILE A 73 13.97 -5.35 4.51
CA ILE A 73 12.91 -5.77 3.59
C ILE A 73 11.58 -5.74 4.35
N THR A 74 10.67 -4.90 3.91
CA THR A 74 9.34 -4.77 4.51
C THR A 74 8.25 -5.18 3.52
N ALA A 75 7.03 -5.42 4.02
CA ALA A 75 5.87 -5.69 3.18
C ALA A 75 5.63 -4.57 2.15
N ASN A 76 5.99 -3.34 2.48
CA ASN A 76 5.82 -2.19 1.61
C ASN A 76 6.76 -2.21 0.39
N ASP A 77 7.82 -3.01 0.40
CA ASP A 77 8.66 -3.21 -0.78
C ASP A 77 7.90 -3.83 -1.95
N ALA A 78 6.76 -4.47 -1.70
CA ALA A 78 5.89 -5.00 -2.74
C ALA A 78 5.31 -3.92 -3.66
N PHE A 79 5.34 -2.66 -3.26
CA PHE A 79 4.92 -1.55 -4.11
C PHE A 79 6.00 -1.08 -5.10
N LYS A 80 7.26 -1.49 -4.95
CA LYS A 80 8.35 -1.02 -5.82
C LYS A 80 8.12 -1.21 -7.32
N PRO A 81 7.52 -2.33 -7.78
CA PRO A 81 7.30 -2.54 -9.20
C PRO A 81 6.01 -1.91 -9.75
N VAL A 82 5.20 -1.25 -8.94
CA VAL A 82 3.90 -0.71 -9.34
C VAL A 82 3.73 0.75 -8.99
#